data_6507b6289394c87f391c19e187c171b5
#
_entry.id   6507b6289394c87f391c19e187c171b5
#
_cell.length_a   1.000
_cell.length_b   1.000
_cell.length_c   1.000
_cell.angle_alpha   90.00
_cell.angle_beta   90.00
_cell.angle_gamma   90.00
#
_symmetry.space_group_name_H-M   'P 1'
#
loop_
_entity.id
_entity.type
_entity.pdbx_description
1 polymer ?
#
loop_
_entity_poly.entity_id
_entity_poly.type
_entity_poly.pdbx_seq_one_letter_code
_entity_poly.pdbx_strand_id
1 'polypeptide(L)'
;EGQKFAFFLYQREPLPRIAAKLLDDYIRLNQGRRDVIRTLTYMQNFHNRDFHVDEERLARAFASASILLHIVVFDMPETDGLTDIEARNLTDFYGRLEAISSLSGASFPRDLTALELLKEAVGRLDQYYLVYYTPSYYAGDGKFKSIEVRVKDRQYRLVHRAGYVSE
;
A
#
# COMPACT_ATOMS: atom_id res chain seq x y z
N GLU A 1 -24.63 1.72 11.85
CA GLU A 1 -23.80 1.41 10.67
C GLU A 1 -22.68 0.47 11.10
N GLY A 2 -22.50 -0.67 10.39
CA GLY A 2 -21.48 -1.67 10.71
C GLY A 2 -20.11 -1.30 10.19
N GLN A 3 -19.08 -2.04 10.63
CA GLN A 3 -17.73 -1.96 10.10
C GLN A 3 -17.74 -2.29 8.61
N LYS A 4 -17.06 -1.48 7.80
CA LYS A 4 -16.92 -1.69 6.36
C LYS A 4 -15.53 -2.26 6.07
N PHE A 5 -15.45 -3.16 5.11
CA PHE A 5 -14.22 -3.78 4.66
C PHE A 5 -14.04 -3.51 3.18
N ALA A 6 -12.84 -3.09 2.79
CA ALA A 6 -12.46 -2.94 1.41
C ALA A 6 -11.23 -3.81 1.14
N PHE A 7 -11.23 -4.50 0.00
CA PHE A 7 -10.10 -5.31 -0.46
C PHE A 7 -9.52 -4.67 -1.71
N PHE A 8 -8.26 -4.30 -1.65
CA PHE A 8 -7.50 -3.85 -2.81
C PHE A 8 -6.61 -5.01 -3.27
N LEU A 9 -6.98 -5.59 -4.40
CA LEU A 9 -6.23 -6.68 -5.00
C LEU A 9 -5.20 -6.09 -5.96
N TYR A 10 -3.93 -6.27 -5.66
CA TYR A 10 -2.84 -5.76 -6.45
C TYR A 10 -2.03 -6.88 -7.06
N GLN A 11 -1.88 -6.82 -8.38
CA GLN A 11 -0.95 -7.65 -9.11
C GLN A 11 -0.06 -6.73 -9.93
N ARG A 12 1.25 -6.87 -9.76
CA ARG A 12 2.19 -6.15 -10.59
C ARG A 12 2.15 -6.72 -12.01
N GLU A 13 2.05 -5.85 -13.00
CA GLU A 13 2.22 -6.28 -14.38
C GLU A 13 3.61 -6.91 -14.57
N PRO A 14 3.71 -8.08 -15.21
CA PRO A 14 4.99 -8.63 -15.60
C PRO A 14 5.58 -7.74 -16.70
N LEU A 15 6.39 -6.77 -16.30
CA LEU A 15 7.11 -5.93 -17.27
C LEU A 15 8.22 -6.78 -17.89
N PRO A 16 8.30 -6.86 -19.24
CA PRO A 16 9.40 -7.54 -19.89
C PRO A 16 10.71 -6.84 -19.51
N ARG A 17 11.57 -7.54 -18.78
CA ARG A 17 12.90 -7.02 -18.41
C ARG A 17 13.80 -7.14 -19.64
N ILE A 18 14.25 -6.01 -20.13
CA ILE A 18 15.36 -5.98 -21.09
C ILE A 18 16.63 -6.10 -20.25
N ALA A 19 17.43 -7.14 -20.47
CA ALA A 19 18.70 -7.28 -19.78
C ALA A 19 19.54 -6.02 -20.03
N ALA A 20 20.09 -5.43 -18.96
CA ALA A 20 20.84 -4.17 -19.02
C ALA A 20 21.93 -4.20 -20.11
N LYS A 21 22.62 -5.34 -20.26
CA LYS A 21 23.62 -5.54 -21.29
C LYS A 21 23.05 -5.41 -22.71
N LEU A 22 21.85 -5.94 -22.96
CA LEU A 22 21.20 -5.83 -24.27
C LEU A 22 20.78 -4.38 -24.55
N LEU A 23 20.33 -3.67 -23.54
CA LEU A 23 19.97 -2.26 -23.63
C LEU A 23 21.20 -1.41 -23.95
N ASP A 24 22.31 -1.62 -23.25
CA ASP A 24 23.58 -0.91 -23.47
C ASP A 24 24.14 -1.19 -24.86
N ASP A 25 24.14 -2.45 -25.30
CA ASP A 25 24.57 -2.82 -26.63
C ASP A 25 23.69 -2.18 -27.70
N TYR A 26 22.38 -2.14 -27.50
CA TYR A 26 21.43 -1.52 -28.42
C TYR A 26 21.61 0.00 -28.51
N ILE A 27 21.81 0.67 -27.35
CA ILE A 27 22.13 2.10 -27.30
C ILE A 27 23.44 2.38 -28.01
N ARG A 28 24.49 1.59 -27.77
CA ARG A 28 25.80 1.75 -28.43
C ARG A 28 25.72 1.60 -29.94
N LEU A 29 24.96 0.63 -30.42
CA LEU A 29 24.76 0.40 -31.87
C LEU A 29 23.94 1.49 -32.54
N ASN A 30 23.14 2.23 -31.80
CA ASN A 30 22.21 3.25 -32.30
C ASN A 30 22.57 4.68 -31.84
N GLN A 31 23.81 4.95 -31.42
CA GLN A 31 24.23 6.26 -30.88
C GLN A 31 23.94 7.46 -31.82
N GLY A 32 23.91 7.25 -33.13
CA GLY A 32 23.57 8.28 -34.10
C GLY A 32 22.05 8.45 -34.36
N ARG A 33 21.22 7.59 -33.82
CA ARG A 33 19.78 7.56 -34.09
C ARG A 33 18.98 8.16 -32.94
N ARG A 34 18.76 9.46 -33.00
CA ARG A 34 18.02 10.20 -31.94
C ARG A 34 16.60 9.69 -31.75
N ASP A 35 15.94 9.20 -32.78
CA ASP A 35 14.61 8.60 -32.72
C ASP A 35 14.59 7.36 -31.84
N VAL A 36 15.56 6.47 -32.01
CA VAL A 36 15.71 5.24 -31.21
C VAL A 36 16.00 5.55 -29.74
N ILE A 37 16.99 6.42 -29.48
CA ILE A 37 17.36 6.81 -28.11
C ILE A 37 16.17 7.46 -27.40
N ARG A 38 15.43 8.36 -28.06
CA ARG A 38 14.24 8.98 -27.48
C ARG A 38 13.16 7.96 -27.15
N THR A 39 12.92 6.98 -28.03
CA THR A 39 11.93 5.93 -27.77
C THR A 39 12.31 5.06 -26.58
N LEU A 40 13.59 4.66 -26.47
CA LEU A 40 14.08 3.91 -25.31
C LEU A 40 13.95 4.69 -24.02
N THR A 41 14.34 5.97 -24.01
CA THR A 41 14.18 6.85 -22.84
C THR A 41 12.70 7.00 -22.45
N TYR A 42 11.81 7.14 -23.45
CA TYR A 42 10.38 7.21 -23.20
C TYR A 42 9.84 5.92 -22.58
N MET A 43 10.22 4.75 -23.09
CA MET A 43 9.85 3.47 -22.52
C MET A 43 10.36 3.31 -21.10
N GLN A 44 11.62 3.65 -20.85
CA GLN A 44 12.22 3.60 -19.52
C GLN A 44 11.49 4.51 -18.52
N ASN A 45 11.18 5.74 -18.92
CA ASN A 45 10.42 6.69 -18.11
C ASN A 45 8.96 6.28 -17.92
N PHE A 46 8.36 5.58 -18.90
CA PHE A 46 7.00 5.07 -18.78
C PHE A 46 6.89 4.02 -17.66
N HIS A 47 7.88 3.17 -17.51
CA HIS A 47 7.94 2.16 -16.47
C HIS A 47 8.33 2.71 -15.10
N ASN A 48 9.01 3.85 -15.08
CA ASN A 48 9.43 4.54 -13.84
C ASN A 48 8.46 5.65 -13.42
N ARG A 49 7.19 5.59 -13.85
CA ARG A 49 6.18 6.56 -13.41
C ARG A 49 5.99 6.46 -11.90
N ASP A 50 6.42 7.51 -11.23
CA ASP A 50 6.14 7.71 -9.82
C ASP A 50 4.68 8.19 -9.69
N PHE A 51 3.82 7.32 -9.19
CA PHE A 51 2.46 7.72 -8.86
C PHE A 51 2.51 8.44 -7.51
N HIS A 52 2.46 9.75 -7.56
CA HIS A 52 2.27 10.55 -6.36
C HIS A 52 0.85 10.32 -5.83
N VAL A 53 0.73 9.40 -4.90
CA VAL A 53 -0.47 9.21 -4.09
C VAL A 53 -0.24 9.94 -2.78
N ASP A 54 -1.15 10.82 -2.40
CA ASP A 54 -1.20 11.38 -1.06
C ASP A 54 -1.71 10.30 -0.09
N GLU A 55 -0.77 9.52 0.42
CA GLU A 55 -1.01 8.34 1.25
C GLU A 55 -1.71 8.71 2.54
N GLU A 56 -1.29 9.80 3.14
CA GLU A 56 -1.85 10.25 4.40
C GLU A 56 -3.31 10.68 4.24
N ARG A 57 -3.61 11.41 3.16
CA ARG A 57 -4.99 11.80 2.83
C ARG A 57 -5.86 10.59 2.56
N LEU A 58 -5.35 9.62 1.79
CA LEU A 58 -6.08 8.40 1.47
C LEU A 58 -6.34 7.57 2.72
N ALA A 59 -5.31 7.34 3.53
CA ALA A 59 -5.41 6.59 4.77
C ALA A 59 -6.38 7.23 5.77
N ARG A 60 -6.34 8.56 5.92
CA ARG A 60 -7.28 9.31 6.75
C ARG A 60 -8.72 9.20 6.24
N ALA A 61 -8.92 9.24 4.92
CA ALA A 61 -10.24 9.07 4.32
C ALA A 61 -10.84 7.69 4.64
N PHE A 62 -10.07 6.62 4.52
CA PHE A 62 -10.50 5.27 4.90
C PHE A 62 -10.81 5.16 6.39
N ALA A 63 -9.91 5.67 7.24
CA ALA A 63 -10.11 5.66 8.69
C ALA A 63 -11.38 6.45 9.10
N SER A 64 -11.60 7.61 8.50
CA SER A 64 -12.79 8.46 8.77
C SER A 64 -14.07 7.77 8.31
N ALA A 65 -14.06 7.12 7.16
CA ALA A 65 -15.21 6.38 6.63
C ALA A 65 -15.49 5.06 7.38
N SER A 66 -14.69 4.71 8.39
CA SER A 66 -14.73 3.43 9.11
C SER A 66 -14.58 2.23 8.16
N ILE A 67 -13.68 2.35 7.19
CA ILE A 67 -13.36 1.31 6.24
C ILE A 67 -12.00 0.72 6.61
N LEU A 68 -11.94 -0.58 6.85
CA LEU A 68 -10.69 -1.33 6.97
C LEU A 68 -10.24 -1.72 5.55
N LEU A 69 -9.11 -1.17 5.12
CA LEU A 69 -8.55 -1.45 3.80
C LEU A 69 -7.54 -2.59 3.88
N HIS A 70 -7.93 -3.77 3.44
CA HIS A 70 -7.06 -4.91 3.27
C HIS A 70 -6.41 -4.87 1.89
N ILE A 71 -5.09 -4.89 1.85
CA ILE A 71 -4.33 -4.92 0.60
C ILE A 71 -3.78 -6.32 0.41
N VAL A 72 -4.16 -6.96 -0.68
CA VAL A 72 -3.74 -8.31 -1.05
C VAL A 72 -2.85 -8.22 -2.28
N VAL A 73 -1.60 -8.59 -2.13
CA VAL A 73 -0.63 -8.63 -3.23
C VAL A 73 -0.52 -10.07 -3.71
N PHE A 74 -0.81 -10.30 -5.00
CA PHE A 74 -0.80 -11.66 -5.58
C PHE A 74 0.62 -12.15 -5.89
N ASP A 75 1.52 -11.23 -6.18
CA ASP A 75 2.87 -11.57 -6.64
C ASP A 75 3.87 -10.62 -5.98
N MET A 76 4.48 -11.08 -4.91
CA MET A 76 5.60 -10.34 -4.31
C MET A 76 6.82 -10.59 -5.19
N PRO A 77 7.33 -9.59 -5.88
CA PRO A 77 8.46 -9.81 -6.76
C PRO A 77 9.68 -10.22 -5.94
N GLU A 78 10.35 -11.27 -6.41
CA GLU A 78 11.67 -11.57 -5.93
C GLU A 78 12.61 -10.39 -6.20
N THR A 79 13.39 -10.02 -5.22
CA THR A 79 14.37 -8.92 -5.35
C THR A 79 15.62 -9.35 -6.11
N ASP A 80 15.77 -10.65 -6.33
CA ASP A 80 16.92 -11.21 -7.05
C ASP A 80 16.95 -10.72 -8.51
N GLY A 81 18.08 -10.13 -8.88
CA GLY A 81 18.30 -9.58 -10.22
C GLY A 81 17.69 -8.18 -10.48
N LEU A 82 17.21 -7.51 -9.43
CA LEU A 82 16.87 -6.08 -9.49
C LEU A 82 18.14 -5.22 -9.32
N THR A 83 18.13 -4.07 -9.97
CA THR A 83 19.09 -3.01 -9.63
C THR A 83 18.75 -2.43 -8.25
N ASP A 84 19.73 -1.81 -7.57
CA ASP A 84 19.52 -1.16 -6.28
C ASP A 84 18.38 -0.12 -6.31
N ILE A 85 18.22 0.58 -7.43
CA ILE A 85 17.16 1.58 -7.62
C ILE A 85 15.79 0.90 -7.70
N GLU A 86 15.68 -0.17 -8.48
CA GLU A 86 14.42 -0.92 -8.62
C GLU A 86 14.01 -1.57 -7.30
N ALA A 87 14.98 -2.13 -6.57
CA ALA A 87 14.74 -2.73 -5.25
C ALA A 87 14.25 -1.68 -4.23
N ARG A 88 14.85 -0.47 -4.22
CA ARG A 88 14.40 0.65 -3.37
C ARG A 88 13.00 1.11 -3.73
N ASN A 89 12.73 1.39 -5.01
CA ASN A 89 11.41 1.83 -5.46
C ASN A 89 10.32 0.82 -5.11
N LEU A 90 10.64 -0.47 -5.19
CA LEU A 90 9.74 -1.54 -4.81
C LEU A 90 9.48 -1.54 -3.30
N THR A 91 10.53 -1.43 -2.49
CA THR A 91 10.44 -1.37 -1.04
C THR A 91 9.63 -0.17 -0.59
N ASP A 92 9.86 0.99 -1.19
CA ASP A 92 9.12 2.22 -0.92
C ASP A 92 7.64 2.06 -1.27
N PHE A 93 7.33 1.48 -2.43
CA PHE A 93 5.95 1.23 -2.85
C PHE A 93 5.19 0.35 -1.85
N TYR A 94 5.78 -0.79 -1.45
CA TYR A 94 5.15 -1.67 -0.46
C TYR A 94 5.06 -1.03 0.93
N GLY A 95 6.04 -0.21 1.31
CA GLY A 95 5.99 0.58 2.53
C GLY A 95 4.80 1.54 2.57
N ARG A 96 4.49 2.15 1.44
CA ARG A 96 3.32 3.04 1.28
C ARG A 96 2.00 2.27 1.40
N LEU A 97 1.88 1.12 0.74
CA LEU A 97 0.69 0.27 0.86
C LEU A 97 0.46 -0.19 2.31
N GLU A 98 1.53 -0.56 3.00
CA GLU A 98 1.50 -0.94 4.41
C GLU A 98 1.02 0.23 5.30
N ALA A 99 1.53 1.43 5.06
CA ALA A 99 1.13 2.63 5.80
C ALA A 99 -0.37 2.93 5.63
N ILE A 100 -0.89 2.89 4.40
CA ILE A 100 -2.31 3.12 4.11
C ILE A 100 -3.17 2.06 4.80
N SER A 101 -2.80 0.77 4.67
CA SER A 101 -3.52 -0.33 5.31
C SER A 101 -3.55 -0.17 6.83
N SER A 102 -2.39 0.06 7.45
CA SER A 102 -2.24 0.19 8.91
C SER A 102 -3.03 1.36 9.48
N LEU A 103 -3.03 2.52 8.81
CA LEU A 103 -3.78 3.70 9.25
C LEU A 103 -5.30 3.49 9.14
N SER A 104 -5.77 2.69 8.19
CA SER A 104 -7.17 2.30 8.13
C SER A 104 -7.57 1.32 9.25
N GLY A 105 -6.59 0.71 9.92
CA GLY A 105 -6.78 -0.30 10.95
C GLY A 105 -6.71 -1.74 10.44
N ALA A 106 -6.29 -1.95 9.18
CA ALA A 106 -6.01 -3.28 8.66
C ALA A 106 -4.54 -3.67 8.84
N SER A 107 -4.21 -4.93 8.58
CA SER A 107 -2.83 -5.42 8.57
C SER A 107 -2.37 -5.72 7.14
N PHE A 108 -1.08 -5.55 6.89
CA PHE A 108 -0.44 -5.89 5.63
C PHE A 108 0.79 -6.79 5.92
N PRO A 109 0.57 -8.07 6.27
CA PRO A 109 1.67 -9.00 6.46
C PRO A 109 2.33 -9.31 5.10
N ARG A 110 3.66 -9.25 5.07
CA ARG A 110 4.46 -9.46 3.85
C ARG A 110 4.86 -10.92 3.63
N ASP A 111 4.69 -11.73 4.65
CA ASP A 111 5.10 -13.14 4.71
C ASP A 111 3.98 -14.11 4.36
N LEU A 112 2.77 -13.61 4.12
CA LEU A 112 1.61 -14.41 3.78
C LEU A 112 1.34 -14.39 2.28
N THR A 113 0.91 -15.53 1.77
CA THR A 113 0.36 -15.62 0.41
C THR A 113 -0.96 -14.86 0.29
N ALA A 114 -1.35 -14.48 -0.92
CA ALA A 114 -2.62 -13.82 -1.18
C ALA A 114 -3.83 -14.59 -0.61
N LEU A 115 -3.81 -15.92 -0.69
CA LEU A 115 -4.86 -16.77 -0.15
C LEU A 115 -4.90 -16.74 1.39
N GLU A 116 -3.75 -16.76 2.04
CA GLU A 116 -3.64 -16.67 3.50
C GLU A 116 -4.09 -15.30 3.99
N LEU A 117 -3.70 -14.23 3.30
CA LEU A 117 -4.17 -12.87 3.58
C LEU A 117 -5.69 -12.76 3.49
N LEU A 118 -6.29 -13.31 2.45
CA LEU A 118 -7.74 -13.33 2.29
C LEU A 118 -8.41 -14.13 3.40
N LYS A 119 -7.90 -15.31 3.74
CA LYS A 119 -8.42 -16.12 4.84
C LYS A 119 -8.32 -15.42 6.18
N GLU A 120 -7.19 -14.78 6.46
CA GLU A 120 -6.99 -14.02 7.68
C GLU A 120 -7.96 -12.81 7.76
N ALA A 121 -8.09 -12.06 6.68
CA ALA A 121 -9.00 -10.93 6.60
C ALA A 121 -10.46 -11.37 6.80
N VAL A 122 -10.90 -12.42 6.10
CA VAL A 122 -12.26 -12.96 6.23
C VAL A 122 -12.50 -13.52 7.64
N GLY A 123 -11.53 -14.24 8.22
CA GLY A 123 -11.65 -14.77 9.58
C GLY A 123 -11.79 -13.71 10.66
N ARG A 124 -11.35 -12.48 10.38
CA ARG A 124 -11.52 -11.32 11.28
C ARG A 124 -12.88 -10.64 11.15
N LEU A 125 -13.63 -10.90 10.08
CA LEU A 125 -14.94 -10.27 9.86
C LEU A 125 -15.95 -10.62 10.94
N ASP A 126 -15.83 -11.80 11.54
CA ASP A 126 -16.75 -12.28 12.60
C ASP A 126 -16.26 -11.98 14.03
N GLN A 127 -15.07 -11.42 14.16
CA GLN A 127 -14.41 -11.21 15.47
C GLN A 127 -14.07 -9.75 15.70
N TYR A 128 -15.05 -8.87 15.70
CA TYR A 128 -14.83 -7.47 16.02
C TYR A 128 -15.73 -6.98 17.14
N TYR A 129 -15.23 -5.98 17.89
CA TYR A 129 -15.98 -5.28 18.91
C TYR A 129 -16.28 -3.86 18.45
N LEU A 130 -17.55 -3.46 18.53
CA LEU A 130 -17.93 -2.07 18.34
C LEU A 130 -17.86 -1.37 19.69
N VAL A 131 -16.95 -0.41 19.79
CA VAL A 131 -16.80 0.43 20.97
C VAL A 131 -17.32 1.82 20.67
N TYR A 132 -18.35 2.25 21.39
CA TYR A 132 -18.89 3.59 21.29
C TYR A 132 -18.31 4.45 22.41
N TYR A 133 -17.86 5.65 22.06
CA TYR A 133 -17.41 6.62 23.04
C TYR A 133 -17.89 8.02 22.67
N THR A 134 -18.08 8.88 23.66
CA THR A 134 -18.38 10.28 23.45
C THR A 134 -17.13 11.08 23.79
N PRO A 135 -16.53 11.79 22.83
CA PRO A 135 -15.38 12.65 23.08
C PRO A 135 -15.74 13.73 24.12
N SER A 136 -14.88 13.96 25.10
CA SER A 136 -15.08 14.99 26.10
C SER A 136 -15.08 16.41 25.51
N TYR A 137 -14.38 16.59 24.40
CA TYR A 137 -14.34 17.82 23.63
C TYR A 137 -14.54 17.48 22.16
N TYR A 138 -15.72 17.76 21.66
CA TYR A 138 -16.03 17.64 20.25
C TYR A 138 -15.88 19.01 19.59
N ALA A 139 -14.85 19.16 18.76
CA ALA A 139 -14.72 20.33 17.91
C ALA A 139 -14.86 19.85 16.45
N GLY A 140 -15.94 20.28 15.77
CA GLY A 140 -16.11 20.08 14.33
C GLY A 140 -15.14 20.97 13.55
N ASP A 141 -13.84 20.71 13.65
CA ASP A 141 -12.77 21.55 13.10
C ASP A 141 -12.16 20.97 11.81
N GLY A 142 -12.75 19.91 11.28
CA GLY A 142 -12.26 19.22 10.08
C GLY A 142 -10.90 18.53 10.27
N LYS A 143 -10.38 18.46 11.49
CA LYS A 143 -9.07 17.89 11.75
C LYS A 143 -9.16 16.39 12.06
N PHE A 144 -8.10 15.68 11.68
CA PHE A 144 -7.95 14.28 12.04
C PHE A 144 -7.67 14.13 13.54
N LYS A 145 -8.48 13.32 14.21
CA LYS A 145 -8.34 12.99 15.63
C LYS A 145 -7.87 11.55 15.73
N SER A 146 -6.71 11.34 16.33
CA SER A 146 -6.15 10.01 16.56
C SER A 146 -6.91 9.28 17.66
N ILE A 147 -7.06 7.97 17.50
CA ILE A 147 -7.63 7.06 18.49
C ILE A 147 -6.52 6.12 18.95
N GLU A 148 -6.35 5.98 20.24
CA GLU A 148 -5.49 4.97 20.82
C GLU A 148 -6.36 4.02 21.67
N VAL A 149 -6.32 2.73 21.36
CA VAL A 149 -7.01 1.69 22.12
C VAL A 149 -5.98 0.81 22.79
N ARG A 150 -6.14 0.60 24.09
CA ARG A 150 -5.27 -0.26 24.88
C ARG A 150 -6.08 -1.37 25.52
N VAL A 151 -5.62 -2.60 25.39
CA VAL A 151 -6.17 -3.75 26.11
C VAL A 151 -5.33 -4.05 27.34
N LYS A 152 -5.97 -4.49 28.42
CA LYS A 152 -5.28 -4.84 29.67
C LYS A 152 -4.41 -6.07 29.51
N ASP A 153 -4.89 -7.05 28.74
CA ASP A 153 -4.16 -8.29 28.49
C ASP A 153 -3.30 -8.17 27.23
N ARG A 154 -2.00 -8.29 27.42
CA ARG A 154 -0.99 -8.18 26.36
C ARG A 154 -0.95 -9.39 25.40
N GLN A 155 -1.68 -10.46 25.68
CA GLN A 155 -1.78 -11.61 24.81
C GLN A 155 -2.60 -11.31 23.54
N TYR A 156 -3.47 -10.30 23.58
CA TYR A 156 -4.28 -9.91 22.44
C TYR A 156 -3.58 -8.90 21.53
N ARG A 157 -3.50 -9.24 20.25
CA ARG A 157 -3.11 -8.27 19.23
C ARG A 157 -4.34 -7.46 18.84
N LEU A 158 -4.28 -6.17 19.10
CA LEU A 158 -5.36 -5.27 18.82
C LEU A 158 -5.17 -4.63 17.44
N VAL A 159 -6.24 -4.61 16.65
CA VAL A 159 -6.32 -3.89 15.37
C VAL A 159 -7.49 -2.93 15.45
N HIS A 160 -7.25 -1.65 15.23
CA HIS A 160 -8.29 -0.62 15.25
C HIS A 160 -7.95 0.50 14.27
N ARG A 161 -8.93 1.28 13.86
CA ARG A 161 -8.68 2.47 13.04
C ARG A 161 -7.82 3.48 13.79
N ALA A 162 -6.95 4.18 13.07
CA ALA A 162 -6.03 5.15 13.66
C ALA A 162 -6.73 6.43 14.15
N GLY A 163 -7.92 6.75 13.63
CA GLY A 163 -8.64 7.95 14.00
C GLY A 163 -9.87 8.23 13.13
N TYR A 164 -10.33 9.46 13.17
CA TYR A 164 -11.44 9.97 12.37
C TYR A 164 -11.24 11.47 12.11
N VAL A 165 -11.91 11.98 11.09
CA VAL A 165 -12.02 13.43 10.86
C VAL A 165 -13.25 13.94 11.60
N SER A 166 -13.08 14.98 12.42
CA SER A 166 -14.19 15.61 13.13
C SER A 166 -14.94 16.54 12.15
N GLU A 167 -16.21 16.22 11.87
CA GLU A 167 -17.12 17.04 11.06
C GLU A 167 -17.85 18.09 11.91
#